data_0dc02df4418fcf0a379d553c222162bc
#
_entry.id   0dc02df4418fcf0a379d553c222162bc
#
_cell.length_a   1.000
_cell.length_b   1.000
_cell.length_c   1.000
_cell.angle_alpha   90.00
_cell.angle_beta   90.00
_cell.angle_gamma   90.00
#
_symmetry.space_group_name_H-M   'P 1'
#
loop_
_entity.id
_entity.type
_entity.pdbx_description
1 polymer ?
#
loop_
_entity_poly.entity_id
_entity_poly.type
_entity_poly.pdbx_seq_one_letter_code
_entity_poly.pdbx_strand_id
1 'polypeptide(L)'
;LVVKYLLFTKVGSVVFKLNFKGGFMKFGYFCNTTNWTHKPYHQLLDETKEITEYCDKNKWNSIWFTEHHFNHEGMESCTNPLMLGADAAARTKNIRIGQAANVITFHNPIRLAEDIATLDQLSKGRVEVGVARGVYGREAINLNKEADLKDQAKNFRLFAETLEILKKAWSEKFFNHDGEFYTYPSPNYVWQHDMSPPSEEFMN
;
A
#
# COMPACT_ATOMS: atom_id res chain seq x y z
N LEU A 1 11.17 9.61 -1.80
CA LEU A 1 10.15 8.62 -2.14
C LEU A 1 9.70 8.84 -3.58
N VAL A 2 9.87 7.88 -4.47
CA VAL A 2 9.38 7.98 -5.86
C VAL A 2 8.05 7.24 -5.93
N VAL A 3 6.95 7.99 -5.93
CA VAL A 3 5.61 7.42 -6.11
C VAL A 3 5.35 7.18 -7.59
N LYS A 4 5.25 5.93 -7.99
CA LYS A 4 4.84 5.55 -9.36
C LYS A 4 3.38 5.11 -9.33
N TYR A 5 2.54 5.80 -10.08
CA TYR A 5 1.12 5.49 -10.16
C TYR A 5 0.85 4.34 -11.13
N LEU A 6 0.23 3.27 -10.65
CA LEU A 6 -0.43 2.28 -11.50
C LEU A 6 -1.93 2.56 -11.49
N LEU A 7 -2.46 3.08 -12.59
CA LEU A 7 -3.89 3.19 -12.82
C LEU A 7 -4.37 1.89 -13.46
N PHE A 8 -5.10 1.07 -12.70
CA PHE A 8 -5.80 -0.09 -13.25
C PHE A 8 -7.11 0.35 -13.89
N THR A 9 -7.19 0.27 -15.21
CA THR A 9 -8.45 0.33 -15.94
C THR A 9 -8.81 -1.07 -16.42
N LYS A 10 -9.96 -1.58 -15.98
CA LYS A 10 -10.65 -2.83 -16.40
C LYS A 10 -9.77 -4.02 -16.80
N VAL A 11 -9.88 -5.07 -15.97
CA VAL A 11 -9.66 -6.50 -16.29
C VAL A 11 -8.49 -6.85 -17.24
N GLY A 12 -7.42 -7.41 -16.67
CA GLY A 12 -6.73 -8.51 -17.36
C GLY A 12 -5.45 -8.20 -18.10
N SER A 13 -4.77 -7.07 -17.91
CA SER A 13 -3.40 -6.93 -18.45
C SER A 13 -2.61 -5.89 -17.67
N VAL A 14 -1.59 -6.34 -16.96
CA VAL A 14 -0.57 -5.44 -16.40
C VAL A 14 0.33 -4.99 -17.53
N VAL A 15 0.11 -3.78 -18.05
CA VAL A 15 0.99 -3.19 -19.06
C VAL A 15 2.11 -2.45 -18.34
N PHE A 16 3.28 -3.07 -18.21
CA PHE A 16 4.49 -2.37 -17.83
C PHE A 16 4.96 -1.51 -19.00
N LYS A 17 4.88 -0.18 -18.87
CA LYS A 17 5.48 0.73 -19.82
C LYS A 17 7.00 0.72 -19.63
N LEU A 18 7.67 -0.16 -20.36
CA LEU A 18 9.12 -0.25 -20.38
C LEU A 18 9.69 0.90 -21.21
N ASN A 19 10.28 1.89 -20.58
CA ASN A 19 11.07 2.90 -21.27
C ASN A 19 12.46 2.30 -21.58
N PHE A 20 12.62 1.77 -22.77
CA PHE A 20 13.92 1.34 -23.30
C PHE A 20 14.71 2.55 -23.80
N LYS A 21 15.54 3.14 -22.95
CA LYS A 21 16.71 3.90 -23.38
C LYS A 21 17.93 3.14 -22.87
N GLY A 22 18.44 2.20 -23.68
CA GLY A 22 19.77 1.61 -23.52
C GLY A 22 20.08 0.92 -22.18
N GLY A 23 19.07 0.46 -21.40
CA GLY A 23 19.25 -0.18 -20.11
C GLY A 23 18.93 -1.68 -20.13
N PHE A 24 19.55 -2.45 -19.23
CA PHE A 24 19.24 -3.86 -19.03
C PHE A 24 17.76 -4.04 -18.61
N MET A 25 17.13 -5.11 -19.10
CA MET A 25 15.78 -5.51 -18.69
C MET A 25 15.74 -5.79 -17.18
N LYS A 26 14.74 -5.24 -16.47
CA LYS A 26 14.53 -5.47 -15.05
C LYS A 26 13.37 -6.43 -14.85
N PHE A 27 13.58 -7.45 -14.02
CA PHE A 27 12.55 -8.44 -13.68
C PHE A 27 12.01 -8.18 -12.27
N GLY A 28 10.70 -8.25 -12.11
CA GLY A 28 10.02 -8.25 -10.81
C GLY A 28 9.17 -9.49 -10.64
N TYR A 29 9.06 -9.98 -9.42
CA TYR A 29 8.15 -11.07 -9.07
C TYR A 29 6.83 -10.48 -8.52
N PHE A 30 5.70 -10.92 -9.08
CA PHE A 30 4.37 -10.56 -8.61
C PHE A 30 3.84 -11.68 -7.72
N CYS A 31 3.75 -11.42 -6.41
CA CYS A 31 3.37 -12.39 -5.41
C CYS A 31 1.89 -12.24 -5.03
N ASN A 32 1.05 -13.10 -5.58
CA ASN A 32 -0.38 -13.12 -5.31
C ASN A 32 -0.77 -14.03 -4.13
N THR A 33 0.20 -14.74 -3.53
CA THR A 33 -0.02 -15.68 -2.41
C THR A 33 -1.21 -16.63 -2.64
N THR A 34 -1.27 -17.25 -3.82
CA THR A 34 -2.35 -18.15 -4.22
C THR A 34 -2.35 -19.45 -3.40
N ASN A 35 -3.49 -19.86 -2.89
CA ASN A 35 -3.65 -21.02 -2.00
C ASN A 35 -4.83 -21.94 -2.39
N TRP A 36 -4.86 -22.39 -3.64
CA TRP A 36 -5.92 -23.28 -4.14
C TRP A 36 -6.07 -24.61 -3.38
N THR A 37 -5.00 -25.05 -2.74
CA THR A 37 -4.97 -26.32 -1.99
C THR A 37 -5.34 -26.14 -0.52
N HIS A 38 -5.69 -24.91 -0.10
CA HIS A 38 -6.06 -24.56 1.28
C HIS A 38 -5.05 -25.07 2.32
N LYS A 39 -3.74 -25.00 1.98
CA LYS A 39 -2.68 -25.31 2.96
C LYS A 39 -2.71 -24.30 4.11
N PRO A 40 -2.20 -24.67 5.29
CA PRO A 40 -2.09 -23.75 6.43
C PRO A 40 -1.37 -22.47 6.05
N TYR A 41 -1.88 -21.33 6.51
CA TYR A 41 -1.39 -20.00 6.07
C TYR A 41 0.11 -19.80 6.38
N HIS A 42 0.63 -20.34 7.48
CA HIS A 42 2.06 -20.25 7.78
C HIS A 42 2.93 -20.92 6.72
N GLN A 43 2.49 -22.01 6.10
CA GLN A 43 3.23 -22.65 5.00
C GLN A 43 3.28 -21.77 3.77
N LEU A 44 2.18 -21.07 3.46
CA LEU A 44 2.13 -20.12 2.39
C LEU A 44 3.08 -18.93 2.63
N LEU A 45 3.17 -18.50 3.90
CA LEU A 45 4.13 -17.46 4.30
C LEU A 45 5.58 -17.94 4.18
N ASP A 46 5.86 -19.20 4.55
CA ASP A 46 7.22 -19.77 4.41
C ASP A 46 7.63 -19.85 2.94
N GLU A 47 6.76 -20.30 2.04
CA GLU A 47 6.99 -20.27 0.59
C GLU A 47 7.23 -18.83 0.07
N THR A 48 6.47 -17.86 0.59
CA THR A 48 6.64 -16.43 0.24
C THR A 48 8.02 -15.91 0.66
N LYS A 49 8.50 -16.31 1.83
CA LYS A 49 9.85 -15.98 2.33
C LYS A 49 10.93 -16.59 1.43
N GLU A 50 10.82 -17.86 1.12
CA GLU A 50 11.78 -18.55 0.24
C GLU A 50 11.89 -17.90 -1.13
N ILE A 51 10.74 -17.56 -1.75
CA ILE A 51 10.70 -16.85 -3.03
C ILE A 51 11.34 -15.46 -2.91
N THR A 52 11.05 -14.73 -1.83
CA THR A 52 11.59 -13.40 -1.59
C THR A 52 13.12 -13.43 -1.50
N GLU A 53 13.67 -14.34 -0.71
CA GLU A 53 15.10 -14.52 -0.55
C GLU A 53 15.77 -15.02 -1.85
N TYR A 54 15.11 -15.91 -2.59
CA TYR A 54 15.56 -16.36 -3.90
C TYR A 54 15.67 -15.20 -4.89
N CYS A 55 14.66 -14.33 -4.94
CA CYS A 55 14.65 -13.17 -5.82
C CYS A 55 15.77 -12.18 -5.49
N ASP A 56 16.01 -11.88 -4.21
CA ASP A 56 17.11 -11.00 -3.78
C ASP A 56 18.49 -11.59 -4.14
N LYS A 57 18.70 -12.88 -3.83
CA LYS A 57 19.95 -13.60 -4.12
C LYS A 57 20.26 -13.65 -5.63
N ASN A 58 19.22 -13.79 -6.45
CA ASN A 58 19.35 -13.87 -7.92
C ASN A 58 19.23 -12.50 -8.62
N LYS A 59 19.32 -11.39 -7.86
CA LYS A 59 19.35 -10.01 -8.37
C LYS A 59 18.12 -9.61 -9.17
N TRP A 60 16.95 -10.12 -8.82
CA TRP A 60 15.71 -9.59 -9.32
C TRP A 60 15.53 -8.15 -8.85
N ASN A 61 14.89 -7.32 -9.67
CA ASN A 61 14.77 -5.89 -9.35
C ASN A 61 13.76 -5.63 -8.22
N SER A 62 12.65 -6.38 -8.20
CA SER A 62 11.56 -6.10 -7.26
C SER A 62 10.71 -7.32 -6.98
N ILE A 63 10.08 -7.33 -5.80
CA ILE A 63 8.96 -8.21 -5.45
C ILE A 63 7.75 -7.34 -5.13
N TRP A 64 6.55 -7.81 -5.53
CA TRP A 64 5.31 -7.05 -5.40
C TRP A 64 4.25 -7.91 -4.73
N PHE A 65 3.68 -7.41 -3.62
CA PHE A 65 2.61 -8.05 -2.88
C PHE A 65 1.26 -7.41 -3.22
N THR A 66 0.22 -8.23 -3.34
CA THR A 66 -1.17 -7.78 -3.55
C THR A 66 -1.86 -7.49 -2.22
N GLU A 67 -3.04 -6.86 -2.26
CA GLU A 67 -3.93 -6.74 -1.12
C GLU A 67 -5.31 -7.25 -1.49
N HIS A 68 -5.72 -8.37 -0.84
CA HIS A 68 -7.02 -8.97 -1.03
C HIS A 68 -7.57 -9.53 0.28
N HIS A 69 -8.89 -9.41 0.46
CA HIS A 69 -9.57 -9.79 1.69
C HIS A 69 -10.76 -10.72 1.39
N PHE A 70 -11.13 -11.54 2.39
CA PHE A 70 -12.30 -12.42 2.33
C PHE A 70 -12.29 -13.40 1.14
N ASN A 71 -11.12 -13.77 0.67
CA ASN A 71 -10.96 -14.65 -0.49
C ASN A 71 -10.87 -16.10 -0.04
N HIS A 72 -12.01 -16.68 0.35
CA HIS A 72 -12.09 -18.05 0.85
C HIS A 72 -11.79 -19.11 -0.22
N GLU A 73 -11.85 -18.72 -1.49
CA GLU A 73 -11.54 -19.59 -2.62
C GLU A 73 -10.04 -19.90 -2.73
N GLY A 74 -9.19 -19.11 -2.05
CA GLY A 74 -7.74 -19.27 -2.07
C GLY A 74 -7.06 -18.72 -3.32
N MET A 75 -7.76 -17.93 -4.15
CA MET A 75 -7.17 -17.34 -5.34
C MET A 75 -6.14 -16.27 -4.99
N GLU A 76 -6.45 -15.46 -3.98
CA GLU A 76 -5.67 -14.30 -3.58
C GLU A 76 -5.69 -14.20 -2.05
N SER A 77 -4.60 -14.57 -1.41
CA SER A 77 -4.55 -14.77 0.05
C SER A 77 -3.67 -13.76 0.78
N CYS A 78 -3.21 -12.70 0.13
CA CYS A 78 -2.41 -11.65 0.75
C CYS A 78 -3.30 -10.57 1.36
N THR A 79 -3.45 -10.58 2.66
CA THR A 79 -4.31 -9.64 3.38
C THR A 79 -3.58 -8.38 3.86
N ASN A 80 -2.24 -8.40 3.93
CA ASN A 80 -1.46 -7.26 4.39
C ASN A 80 -0.11 -7.18 3.67
N PRO A 81 -0.05 -6.48 2.53
CA PRO A 81 1.18 -6.34 1.75
C PRO A 81 2.29 -5.57 2.48
N LEU A 82 1.95 -4.68 3.42
CA LEU A 82 2.94 -3.92 4.19
C LEU A 82 3.64 -4.80 5.23
N MET A 83 2.92 -5.71 5.90
CA MET A 83 3.54 -6.66 6.82
C MET A 83 4.44 -7.65 6.08
N LEU A 84 4.01 -8.17 4.92
CA LEU A 84 4.88 -8.99 4.07
C LEU A 84 6.09 -8.20 3.58
N GLY A 85 5.89 -6.92 3.26
CA GLY A 85 6.96 -6.00 2.91
C GLY A 85 7.98 -5.82 4.04
N ALA A 86 7.54 -5.74 5.30
CA ALA A 86 8.42 -5.62 6.46
C ALA A 86 9.23 -6.90 6.69
N ASP A 87 8.61 -8.09 6.56
CA ASP A 87 9.33 -9.36 6.61
C ASP A 87 10.35 -9.47 5.46
N ALA A 88 9.97 -9.09 4.24
CA ALA A 88 10.87 -9.02 3.10
C ALA A 88 12.04 -8.05 3.34
N ALA A 89 11.79 -6.88 3.93
CA ALA A 89 12.82 -5.90 4.25
C ALA A 89 13.86 -6.44 5.22
N ALA A 90 13.42 -7.22 6.22
CA ALA A 90 14.30 -7.83 7.22
C ALA A 90 15.18 -8.95 6.65
N ARG A 91 14.70 -9.68 5.62
CA ARG A 91 15.38 -10.85 5.04
C ARG A 91 16.27 -10.51 3.85
N THR A 92 16.07 -9.37 3.22
CA THR A 92 16.69 -9.01 1.95
C THR A 92 17.54 -7.74 2.07
N LYS A 93 18.44 -7.53 1.12
CA LYS A 93 19.35 -6.37 1.12
C LYS A 93 19.18 -5.47 -0.09
N ASN A 94 18.80 -6.00 -1.25
CA ASN A 94 18.88 -5.29 -2.52
C ASN A 94 17.55 -5.13 -3.22
N ILE A 95 16.69 -6.15 -3.18
CA ILE A 95 15.42 -6.18 -3.93
C ILE A 95 14.50 -5.05 -3.46
N ARG A 96 13.85 -4.39 -4.41
CA ARG A 96 12.82 -3.39 -4.11
C ARG A 96 11.52 -4.10 -3.74
N ILE A 97 10.81 -3.50 -2.79
CA ILE A 97 9.62 -4.10 -2.16
C ILE A 97 8.41 -3.26 -2.52
N GLY A 98 7.55 -3.81 -3.34
CA GLY A 98 6.38 -3.12 -3.88
C GLY A 98 5.06 -3.66 -3.33
N GLN A 99 4.05 -2.82 -3.37
CA GLN A 99 2.66 -3.21 -3.20
C GLN A 99 1.94 -3.01 -4.53
N ALA A 100 1.28 -4.04 -5.02
CA ALA A 100 0.53 -3.97 -6.28
C ALA A 100 -0.88 -4.58 -6.11
N ALA A 101 -1.68 -3.85 -5.34
CA ALA A 101 -1.44 -2.54 -4.75
C ALA A 101 -1.96 -2.46 -3.31
N ASN A 102 -1.61 -1.41 -2.57
CA ASN A 102 -2.40 -1.03 -1.38
C ASN A 102 -3.76 -0.50 -1.84
N VAL A 103 -4.84 -1.03 -1.32
CA VAL A 103 -6.19 -0.52 -1.61
C VAL A 103 -6.49 0.64 -0.67
N ILE A 104 -6.02 1.82 -1.02
CA ILE A 104 -5.98 2.98 -0.11
C ILE A 104 -7.35 3.46 0.36
N THR A 105 -8.42 3.12 -0.35
CA THR A 105 -9.80 3.40 0.04
C THR A 105 -10.28 2.59 1.25
N PHE A 106 -9.54 1.54 1.65
CA PHE A 106 -9.87 0.70 2.81
C PHE A 106 -9.22 1.18 4.10
N HIS A 107 -8.25 2.07 4.02
CA HIS A 107 -7.39 2.48 5.12
C HIS A 107 -7.67 3.91 5.59
N ASN A 108 -7.40 4.16 6.88
CA ASN A 108 -7.21 5.54 7.34
C ASN A 108 -5.94 6.10 6.68
N PRO A 109 -6.00 7.26 6.01
CA PRO A 109 -4.88 7.77 5.23
C PRO A 109 -3.64 8.11 6.07
N ILE A 110 -3.82 8.67 7.28
CA ILE A 110 -2.68 8.98 8.15
C ILE A 110 -1.99 7.70 8.59
N ARG A 111 -2.76 6.71 9.06
CA ARG A 111 -2.20 5.43 9.49
C ARG A 111 -1.45 4.73 8.36
N LEU A 112 -2.02 4.73 7.16
CA LEU A 112 -1.37 4.15 5.99
C LEU A 112 -0.07 4.89 5.63
N ALA A 113 -0.07 6.23 5.73
CA ALA A 113 1.13 7.03 5.48
C ALA A 113 2.27 6.67 6.46
N GLU A 114 1.95 6.52 7.75
CA GLU A 114 2.91 6.11 8.79
C GLU A 114 3.45 4.70 8.54
N ASP A 115 2.59 3.74 8.21
CA ASP A 115 2.98 2.35 7.97
C ASP A 115 3.91 2.24 6.75
N ILE A 116 3.61 2.95 5.66
CA ILE A 116 4.45 2.98 4.46
C ILE A 116 5.79 3.68 4.74
N ALA A 117 5.78 4.81 5.45
CA ALA A 117 7.00 5.51 5.83
C ALA A 117 7.89 4.65 6.75
N THR A 118 7.27 3.94 7.70
CA THR A 118 7.99 2.99 8.57
C THR A 118 8.64 1.88 7.74
N LEU A 119 7.89 1.29 6.80
CA LEU A 119 8.44 0.27 5.90
C LEU A 119 9.58 0.81 5.04
N ASP A 120 9.49 2.06 4.56
CA ASP A 120 10.57 2.68 3.78
C ASP A 120 11.85 2.81 4.61
N GLN A 121 11.76 3.22 5.88
CA GLN A 121 12.91 3.28 6.79
C GLN A 121 13.47 1.88 7.10
N LEU A 122 12.62 0.90 7.41
CA LEU A 122 13.04 -0.49 7.66
C LEU A 122 13.76 -1.08 6.45
N SER A 123 13.29 -0.79 5.27
CA SER A 123 13.88 -1.28 4.01
C SER A 123 15.05 -0.44 3.51
N LYS A 124 15.38 0.70 4.15
CA LYS A 124 16.40 1.66 3.73
C LYS A 124 16.16 2.23 2.33
N GLY A 125 14.93 2.68 2.08
CA GLY A 125 14.54 3.35 0.82
C GLY A 125 14.25 2.40 -0.34
N ARG A 126 13.92 1.13 -0.06
CA ARG A 126 13.62 0.13 -1.11
C ARG A 126 12.12 -0.01 -1.44
N VAL A 127 11.24 0.77 -0.83
CA VAL A 127 9.81 0.67 -1.06
C VAL A 127 9.41 1.22 -2.43
N GLU A 128 8.47 0.54 -3.08
CA GLU A 128 7.74 1.01 -4.26
C GLU A 128 6.24 0.98 -3.94
N VAL A 129 5.61 2.14 -3.87
CA VAL A 129 4.21 2.26 -3.46
C VAL A 129 3.29 2.20 -4.67
N GLY A 130 2.52 1.11 -4.78
CA GLY A 130 1.39 1.02 -5.69
C GLY A 130 0.09 1.21 -4.93
N VAL A 131 -0.87 1.91 -5.53
CA VAL A 131 -2.17 2.22 -4.91
C VAL A 131 -3.34 1.85 -5.81
N ALA A 132 -4.44 1.38 -5.22
CA ALA A 132 -5.65 0.99 -5.93
C ALA A 132 -6.91 1.45 -5.20
N ARG A 133 -8.05 1.38 -5.92
CA ARG A 133 -9.39 1.71 -5.42
C ARG A 133 -10.18 0.51 -4.88
N GLY A 134 -9.63 -0.70 -5.05
CA GLY A 134 -10.34 -1.95 -4.83
C GLY A 134 -11.04 -2.47 -6.09
N VAL A 135 -11.25 -3.79 -6.13
CA VAL A 135 -11.85 -4.49 -7.26
C VAL A 135 -13.03 -5.38 -6.86
N TYR A 136 -13.11 -5.79 -5.60
CA TYR A 136 -14.18 -6.66 -5.09
C TYR A 136 -15.13 -5.90 -4.15
N GLY A 137 -16.41 -5.87 -4.49
CA GLY A 137 -17.43 -5.21 -3.66
C GLY A 137 -17.53 -5.77 -2.25
N ARG A 138 -17.26 -7.08 -2.06
CA ARG A 138 -17.23 -7.71 -0.73
C ARG A 138 -16.14 -7.14 0.18
N GLU A 139 -14.99 -6.76 -0.37
CA GLU A 139 -13.91 -6.13 0.38
C GLU A 139 -14.31 -4.71 0.77
N ALA A 140 -14.75 -3.93 -0.21
CA ALA A 140 -15.11 -2.54 -0.02
C ALA A 140 -16.14 -2.35 1.09
N ILE A 141 -17.32 -2.98 0.98
CA ILE A 141 -18.41 -2.78 1.95
C ILE A 141 -18.11 -3.27 3.36
N ASN A 142 -17.18 -4.23 3.53
CA ASN A 142 -16.82 -4.75 4.84
C ASN A 142 -15.65 -3.99 5.49
N LEU A 143 -14.77 -3.39 4.71
CA LEU A 143 -13.62 -2.64 5.22
C LEU A 143 -13.90 -1.14 5.33
N ASN A 144 -14.55 -0.56 4.32
CA ASN A 144 -14.96 0.84 4.32
C ASN A 144 -16.20 1.03 3.44
N LYS A 145 -17.36 1.31 4.05
CA LYS A 145 -18.63 1.51 3.33
C LYS A 145 -18.59 2.68 2.34
N GLU A 146 -17.74 3.68 2.59
CA GLU A 146 -17.55 4.81 1.68
C GLU A 146 -16.89 4.40 0.36
N ALA A 147 -16.21 3.24 0.36
CA ALA A 147 -15.54 2.68 -0.80
C ALA A 147 -16.44 1.78 -1.67
N ASP A 148 -17.76 1.75 -1.45
CA ASP A 148 -18.69 0.88 -2.19
C ASP A 148 -18.51 1.04 -3.71
N LEU A 149 -18.18 -0.06 -4.37
CA LEU A 149 -17.96 -0.09 -5.83
C LEU A 149 -19.24 0.10 -6.65
N LYS A 150 -20.42 0.08 -6.04
CA LYS A 150 -21.68 0.43 -6.72
C LYS A 150 -21.74 1.92 -7.03
N ASP A 151 -21.11 2.76 -6.22
CA ASP A 151 -20.91 4.18 -6.50
C ASP A 151 -19.47 4.46 -6.92
N GLN A 152 -19.17 4.24 -8.19
CA GLN A 152 -17.83 4.43 -8.75
C GLN A 152 -17.34 5.88 -8.66
N ALA A 153 -18.24 6.86 -8.71
CA ALA A 153 -17.90 8.27 -8.64
C ALA A 153 -17.45 8.63 -7.21
N LYS A 154 -18.18 8.18 -6.19
CA LYS A 154 -17.82 8.37 -4.78
C LYS A 154 -16.52 7.64 -4.45
N ASN A 155 -16.38 6.38 -4.84
CA ASN A 155 -15.16 5.62 -4.65
C ASN A 155 -13.93 6.32 -5.28
N PHE A 156 -14.10 6.95 -6.45
CA PHE A 156 -13.01 7.70 -7.08
C PHE A 156 -12.66 8.97 -6.29
N ARG A 157 -13.64 9.72 -5.77
CA ARG A 157 -13.35 10.90 -4.93
C ARG A 157 -12.66 10.52 -3.64
N LEU A 158 -13.12 9.45 -2.96
CA LEU A 158 -12.46 8.89 -1.78
C LEU A 158 -10.99 8.51 -2.07
N PHE A 159 -10.75 7.82 -3.18
CA PHE A 159 -9.39 7.47 -3.61
C PHE A 159 -8.53 8.71 -3.86
N ALA A 160 -9.07 9.71 -4.56
CA ALA A 160 -8.34 10.93 -4.89
C ALA A 160 -7.97 11.72 -3.63
N GLU A 161 -8.91 11.86 -2.70
CA GLU A 161 -8.70 12.54 -1.41
C GLU A 161 -7.69 11.79 -0.54
N THR A 162 -7.85 10.47 -0.41
CA THR A 162 -6.88 9.64 0.33
C THR A 162 -5.47 9.78 -0.24
N LEU A 163 -5.32 9.75 -1.56
CA LEU A 163 -4.03 9.90 -2.22
C LEU A 163 -3.42 11.29 -2.01
N GLU A 164 -4.24 12.34 -1.99
CA GLU A 164 -3.79 13.69 -1.68
C GLU A 164 -3.23 13.78 -0.26
N ILE A 165 -3.95 13.23 0.73
CA ILE A 165 -3.50 13.19 2.13
C ILE A 165 -2.18 12.42 2.27
N LEU A 166 -2.04 11.25 1.64
CA LEU A 166 -0.79 10.50 1.63
C LEU A 166 0.38 11.35 1.10
N LYS A 167 0.17 12.09 0.01
CA LYS A 167 1.20 12.98 -0.55
C LYS A 167 1.58 14.09 0.41
N LYS A 168 0.60 14.78 1.01
CA LYS A 168 0.84 15.83 2.00
C LYS A 168 1.64 15.28 3.19
N ALA A 169 1.20 14.15 3.75
CA ALA A 169 1.86 13.50 4.89
C ALA A 169 3.34 13.15 4.64
N TRP A 170 3.74 12.88 3.39
CA TRP A 170 5.12 12.55 3.06
C TRP A 170 5.96 13.73 2.58
N SER A 171 5.35 14.85 2.20
CA SER A 171 6.07 15.97 1.58
C SER A 171 6.05 17.25 2.38
N GLU A 172 5.10 17.41 3.29
CA GLU A 172 4.91 18.64 4.07
C GLU A 172 5.34 18.40 5.52
N LYS A 173 5.97 19.40 6.16
CA LYS A 173 6.33 19.34 7.58
C LYS A 173 5.08 19.35 8.46
N PHE A 174 4.12 20.18 8.08
CA PHE A 174 2.77 20.29 8.67
C PHE A 174 1.78 20.43 7.52
N PHE A 175 0.61 19.87 7.64
CA PHE A 175 -0.45 20.05 6.67
C PHE A 175 -1.82 20.09 7.33
N ASN A 176 -2.73 20.80 6.65
CA ASN A 176 -4.15 20.77 6.93
C ASN A 176 -4.89 20.11 5.77
N HIS A 177 -5.99 19.46 6.09
CA HIS A 177 -6.89 18.88 5.10
C HIS A 177 -8.33 19.04 5.56
N ASP A 178 -9.17 19.64 4.71
CA ASP A 178 -10.61 19.74 4.92
C ASP A 178 -11.29 19.29 3.62
N GLY A 179 -11.70 18.01 3.62
CA GLY A 179 -12.22 17.33 2.45
C GLY A 179 -13.62 16.75 2.63
N GLU A 180 -14.07 15.99 1.65
CA GLU A 180 -15.39 15.32 1.68
C GLU A 180 -15.43 14.19 2.70
N PHE A 181 -14.32 13.46 2.88
CA PHE A 181 -14.24 12.25 3.70
C PHE A 181 -13.40 12.43 4.95
N TYR A 182 -12.44 13.33 4.93
CA TYR A 182 -11.48 13.51 6.02
C TYR A 182 -11.23 14.97 6.33
N THR A 183 -11.09 15.27 7.63
CA THR A 183 -10.65 16.59 8.12
C THR A 183 -9.51 16.40 9.11
N TYR A 184 -8.36 17.02 8.84
CA TYR A 184 -7.16 16.99 9.68
C TYR A 184 -6.58 18.40 9.86
N PRO A 185 -6.26 18.81 11.11
CA PRO A 185 -6.59 18.12 12.38
C PRO A 185 -8.09 18.03 12.59
N SER A 186 -8.53 17.12 13.49
CA SER A 186 -9.95 17.02 13.84
C SER A 186 -10.44 18.34 14.42
N PRO A 187 -11.56 18.90 13.95
CA PRO A 187 -12.05 20.21 14.41
C PRO A 187 -12.43 20.25 15.90
N ASN A 188 -12.66 19.09 16.49
CA ASN A 188 -12.99 18.95 17.93
C ASN A 188 -11.79 18.58 18.79
N TYR A 189 -10.59 18.55 18.21
CA TYR A 189 -9.39 18.19 18.95
C TYR A 189 -8.88 19.37 19.75
N VAL A 190 -8.71 19.15 21.07
CA VAL A 190 -8.05 20.09 21.97
C VAL A 190 -6.78 19.42 22.49
N TRP A 191 -5.63 19.98 22.14
CA TRP A 191 -4.35 19.48 22.62
C TRP A 191 -4.24 19.74 24.14
N GLN A 192 -4.01 18.70 24.92
CA GLN A 192 -3.87 18.78 26.38
C GLN A 192 -2.73 17.87 26.84
N HIS A 193 -1.51 18.30 26.63
CA HIS A 193 -0.35 17.53 27.09
C HIS A 193 0.68 18.44 27.74
N ASP A 194 0.91 18.26 29.05
CA ASP A 194 1.75 19.14 29.86
C ASP A 194 3.20 19.21 29.41
N MET A 195 3.72 18.11 28.81
CA MET A 195 5.10 18.02 28.33
C MET A 195 5.28 18.53 26.90
N SER A 196 4.20 18.79 26.18
CA SER A 196 4.20 19.27 24.80
C SER A 196 3.02 20.23 24.63
N PRO A 197 3.12 21.43 25.20
CA PRO A 197 2.04 22.42 25.12
C PRO A 197 1.79 22.81 23.66
N PRO A 198 0.56 23.21 23.34
CA PRO A 198 0.22 23.67 22.00
C PRO A 198 1.14 24.81 21.59
N SER A 199 1.71 24.69 20.39
CA SER A 199 2.42 25.77 19.73
C SER A 199 1.69 26.12 18.44
N GLU A 200 1.88 27.34 17.93
CA GLU A 200 1.28 27.73 16.64
C GLU A 200 1.69 26.78 15.51
N GLU A 201 2.88 26.17 15.61
CA GLU A 201 3.36 25.16 14.66
C GLU A 201 2.54 23.87 14.63
N PHE A 202 1.84 23.52 15.72
CA PHE A 202 1.02 22.31 15.83
C PHE A 202 -0.50 22.57 15.72
N MET A 203 -0.89 23.84 15.68
CA MET A 203 -2.30 24.26 15.67
C MET A 203 -2.80 24.72 14.31
N ASN A 204 -1.89 24.89 13.35
CA ASN A 204 -2.19 25.36 11.99
C ASN A 204 -1.95 24.28 10.94
#